data_cc0885aece8c2e862a4a047b2c79feed
#
_entry.id   cc0885aece8c2e862a4a047b2c79feed
#
_cell.length_a   1.000
_cell.length_b   1.000
_cell.length_c   1.000
_cell.angle_alpha   90.00
_cell.angle_beta   90.00
_cell.angle_gamma   90.00
#
_symmetry.space_group_name_H-M   'P 1'
#
loop_
_entity.id
_entity.type
_entity.pdbx_description
1 polymer ?
#
loop_
_entity_poly.entity_id
_entity_poly.type
_entity_poly.pdbx_seq_one_letter_code
_entity_poly.pdbx_strand_id
1 'polypeptide(L)'
;MIITSVIFGLLCVVREIRIILRNKTINTINIFGIMYAVTYGILTSYYLHTVDYDEHPYHRTLQQDSIDLLLWHVYAIISYLVIQIIYYNPRQTIIKRSFTSPSSKERTVLQWTAVICIVIGTISFYLWGKVYGSVMDMIIEGSYVRSGISDIYNPYSFMIRWVNLLFIATFLVIKLIKLGVNKYFNFVILIPLIFINIIYLLSTDGRLMMAMYPLLILLISYNLLEPGKANKKVLIRLAIWGVLAIVFISKLNDITYYIKYGEMLDDVRVESEGNFIVDEFGYIFMSAQQASSQCVTMGSPLLFFDDLISGVFSWIPSSLKPDLALVNIWDYNTDLYYNGTFSGQMPCDFVTQSIYTCGMLGFIVMILIWALLIKFADKLIRNNNSPFFEALGYYVIYRFIYLVNYCSIFYFILGLFPIFVTIMIWYGVKCMYTLSLNS
;
A
#
# COMPACT_ATOMS: atom_id res chain seq x y z
N MET A 1 10.81 20.36 17.19
CA MET A 1 10.34 19.40 16.17
C MET A 1 8.81 19.35 16.06
N ILE A 2 8.02 19.30 17.14
CA ILE A 2 6.54 19.25 17.10
C ILE A 2 5.93 20.37 16.23
N ILE A 3 6.26 21.63 16.52
CA ILE A 3 5.71 22.78 15.77
C ILE A 3 6.07 22.72 14.28
N THR A 4 7.31 22.38 13.95
CA THR A 4 7.76 22.25 12.56
C THR A 4 7.02 21.15 11.81
N SER A 5 6.75 20.01 12.45
CA SER A 5 5.98 18.90 11.88
C SER A 5 4.52 19.29 11.64
N VAL A 6 3.87 19.97 12.59
CA VAL A 6 2.50 20.48 12.39
C VAL A 6 2.43 21.43 11.20
N ILE A 7 3.33 22.42 11.16
CA ILE A 7 3.37 23.42 10.08
C ILE A 7 3.60 22.71 8.73
N PHE A 8 4.56 21.79 8.66
CA PHE A 8 4.84 21.02 7.46
C PHE A 8 3.62 20.24 6.98
N GLY A 9 2.99 19.48 7.89
CA GLY A 9 1.79 18.70 7.58
C GLY A 9 0.65 19.57 7.04
N LEU A 10 0.35 20.67 7.72
CA LEU A 10 -0.70 21.60 7.30
C LEU A 10 -0.41 22.23 5.93
N LEU A 11 0.82 22.68 5.69
CA LEU A 11 1.22 23.26 4.40
C LEU A 11 1.08 22.26 3.26
N CYS A 12 1.51 21.01 3.46
CA CYS A 12 1.36 19.94 2.48
C CYS A 12 -0.11 19.63 2.19
N VAL A 13 -0.96 19.45 3.21
CA VAL A 13 -2.39 19.19 3.02
C VAL A 13 -3.07 20.32 2.26
N VAL A 14 -2.85 21.57 2.69
CA VAL A 14 -3.44 22.75 2.04
C VAL A 14 -3.00 22.85 0.58
N ARG A 15 -1.71 22.59 0.31
CA ARG A 15 -1.17 22.58 -1.05
C ARG A 15 -1.83 21.51 -1.91
N GLU A 16 -1.89 20.28 -1.44
CA GLU A 16 -2.48 19.16 -2.19
C GLU A 16 -3.97 19.39 -2.46
N ILE A 17 -4.73 19.84 -1.48
CA ILE A 17 -6.16 20.20 -1.64
C ILE A 17 -6.31 21.34 -2.67
N ARG A 18 -5.47 22.38 -2.61
CA ARG A 18 -5.50 23.49 -3.59
C ARG A 18 -5.23 22.97 -5.01
N ILE A 19 -4.27 22.06 -5.20
CA ILE A 19 -3.96 21.47 -6.50
C ILE A 19 -5.14 20.64 -7.01
N ILE A 20 -5.73 19.79 -6.16
CA ILE A 20 -6.90 18.97 -6.50
C ILE A 20 -8.06 19.87 -6.94
N LEU A 21 -8.37 20.92 -6.19
CA LEU A 21 -9.47 21.84 -6.51
C LEU A 21 -9.22 22.64 -7.79
N ARG A 22 -7.97 23.06 -8.03
CA ARG A 22 -7.58 23.77 -9.26
C ARG A 22 -7.68 22.86 -10.49
N ASN A 23 -7.16 21.66 -10.40
CA ASN A 23 -7.12 20.71 -11.51
C ASN A 23 -8.43 19.91 -11.64
N LYS A 24 -9.31 20.00 -10.63
CA LYS A 24 -10.56 19.21 -10.52
C LYS A 24 -10.33 17.69 -10.69
N THR A 25 -9.19 17.20 -10.23
CA THR A 25 -8.81 15.77 -10.33
C THR A 25 -7.86 15.43 -9.19
N ILE A 26 -7.94 14.18 -8.74
CA ILE A 26 -6.99 13.60 -7.79
C ILE A 26 -5.95 12.80 -8.58
N ASN A 27 -4.68 13.07 -8.34
CA ASN A 27 -3.55 12.37 -8.94
C ASN A 27 -2.91 11.44 -7.91
N THR A 28 -2.14 10.47 -8.33
CA THR A 28 -1.35 9.61 -7.42
C THR A 28 -0.47 10.44 -6.49
N ILE A 29 0.16 11.50 -7.01
CA ILE A 29 0.98 12.41 -6.20
C ILE A 29 0.19 13.12 -5.11
N ASN A 30 -1.10 13.47 -5.35
CA ASN A 30 -1.92 14.12 -4.33
C ASN A 30 -2.27 13.15 -3.20
N ILE A 31 -2.57 11.88 -3.52
CA ILE A 31 -2.83 10.85 -2.52
C ILE A 31 -1.56 10.60 -1.71
N PHE A 32 -0.43 10.40 -2.38
CA PHE A 32 0.89 10.26 -1.76
C PHE A 32 1.21 11.47 -0.87
N GLY A 33 1.02 12.70 -1.37
CA GLY A 33 1.30 13.93 -0.64
C GLY A 33 0.43 14.11 0.62
N ILE A 34 -0.86 13.72 0.57
CA ILE A 34 -1.73 13.74 1.75
C ILE A 34 -1.28 12.69 2.77
N MET A 35 -0.99 11.46 2.35
CA MET A 35 -0.46 10.43 3.25
C MET A 35 0.88 10.87 3.86
N TYR A 36 1.73 11.48 3.05
CA TYR A 36 3.01 12.02 3.49
C TYR A 36 2.84 13.12 4.57
N ALA A 37 1.90 14.05 4.34
CA ALA A 37 1.57 15.10 5.30
C ALA A 37 1.01 14.54 6.62
N VAL A 38 0.18 13.50 6.54
CA VAL A 38 -0.34 12.81 7.73
C VAL A 38 0.80 12.16 8.49
N THR A 39 1.63 11.36 7.84
CA THR A 39 2.72 10.61 8.49
C THR A 39 3.79 11.52 9.07
N TYR A 40 4.41 12.36 8.23
CA TYR A 40 5.56 13.19 8.63
C TYR A 40 5.18 14.54 9.26
N GLY A 41 3.91 14.88 9.24
CA GLY A 41 3.37 16.08 9.89
C GLY A 41 2.55 15.74 11.13
N ILE A 42 1.33 15.25 10.90
CA ILE A 42 0.33 15.08 11.98
C ILE A 42 0.74 13.98 12.96
N LEU A 43 1.03 12.77 12.45
CA LEU A 43 1.40 11.63 13.30
C LEU A 43 2.73 11.89 14.02
N THR A 44 3.70 12.48 13.34
CA THR A 44 4.99 12.85 13.97
C THR A 44 4.77 13.83 15.14
N SER A 45 3.95 14.86 14.94
CA SER A 45 3.68 15.84 16.01
C SER A 45 2.92 15.22 17.18
N TYR A 46 1.94 14.37 16.88
CA TYR A 46 1.17 13.65 17.88
C TYR A 46 2.07 12.71 18.69
N TYR A 47 2.85 11.88 18.00
CA TYR A 47 3.74 10.91 18.62
C TYR A 47 4.77 11.59 19.57
N LEU A 48 5.42 12.65 19.10
CA LEU A 48 6.37 13.43 19.90
C LEU A 48 5.73 14.11 21.10
N HIS A 49 4.44 14.43 21.02
CA HIS A 49 3.70 14.99 22.15
C HIS A 49 3.36 13.93 23.21
N THR A 50 3.04 12.71 22.76
CA THR A 50 2.60 11.63 23.67
C THR A 50 3.76 10.86 24.29
N VAL A 51 4.96 10.90 23.71
CA VAL A 51 6.11 10.11 24.16
C VAL A 51 6.51 10.35 25.62
N ASP A 52 6.29 11.55 26.14
CA ASP A 52 6.64 11.91 27.52
C ASP A 52 5.55 11.51 28.54
N TYR A 53 4.35 11.16 28.07
CA TYR A 53 3.16 10.94 28.91
C TYR A 53 2.67 9.50 28.89
N ASP A 54 3.23 8.67 28.01
CA ASP A 54 2.76 7.32 27.78
C ASP A 54 3.90 6.31 28.01
N GLU A 55 3.68 5.34 28.89
CA GLU A 55 4.63 4.25 29.18
C GLU A 55 4.64 3.16 28.10
N HIS A 56 4.14 3.45 26.92
CA HIS A 56 4.08 2.50 25.82
C HIS A 56 5.45 1.91 25.50
N PRO A 57 5.58 0.58 25.28
CA PRO A 57 6.87 -0.08 25.01
C PRO A 57 7.67 0.55 23.87
N TYR A 58 6.98 1.10 22.85
CA TYR A 58 7.62 1.80 21.75
C TYR A 58 8.24 3.14 22.12
N HIS A 59 7.89 3.73 23.25
CA HIS A 59 8.45 4.99 23.73
C HIS A 59 9.75 4.81 24.53
N ARG A 60 9.98 3.63 25.12
CA ARG A 60 11.11 3.40 26.05
C ARG A 60 12.49 3.60 25.42
N THR A 61 12.59 3.45 24.10
CA THR A 61 13.86 3.55 23.37
C THR A 61 14.03 4.87 22.62
N LEU A 62 12.99 5.70 22.59
CA LEU A 62 13.01 6.96 21.86
C LEU A 62 13.55 8.10 22.71
N GLN A 63 14.49 8.83 22.14
CA GLN A 63 14.98 10.08 22.68
C GLN A 63 14.35 11.23 21.87
N GLN A 64 13.42 11.94 22.47
CA GLN A 64 12.62 12.99 21.82
C GLN A 64 13.49 14.10 21.20
N ASP A 65 14.60 14.44 21.80
CA ASP A 65 15.53 15.47 21.36
C ASP A 65 16.72 14.89 20.58
N SER A 66 16.61 13.66 20.06
CA SER A 66 17.69 13.07 19.31
C SER A 66 17.93 13.82 17.99
N ILE A 67 19.19 14.11 17.70
CA ILE A 67 19.60 14.69 16.42
C ILE A 67 19.21 13.79 15.25
N ASP A 68 19.11 12.48 15.50
CA ASP A 68 18.76 11.47 14.51
C ASP A 68 17.30 11.62 14.03
N LEU A 69 16.36 11.83 14.95
CA LEU A 69 14.96 12.12 14.58
C LEU A 69 14.83 13.44 13.84
N LEU A 70 15.59 14.45 14.23
CA LEU A 70 15.61 15.73 13.53
C LEU A 70 16.12 15.57 12.10
N LEU A 71 17.20 14.84 11.90
CA LEU A 71 17.74 14.53 10.58
C LEU A 71 16.74 13.78 9.72
N TRP A 72 16.12 12.72 10.24
CA TRP A 72 15.07 11.99 9.55
C TRP A 72 13.93 12.91 9.11
N HIS A 73 13.48 13.84 9.98
CA HIS A 73 12.42 14.77 9.65
C HIS A 73 12.83 15.78 8.55
N VAL A 74 14.08 16.27 8.59
CA VAL A 74 14.64 17.11 7.54
C VAL A 74 14.68 16.35 6.20
N TYR A 75 15.08 15.08 6.21
CA TYR A 75 15.04 14.24 5.00
C TYR A 75 13.61 14.02 4.50
N ALA A 76 12.63 13.89 5.39
CA ALA A 76 11.23 13.82 4.99
C ALA A 76 10.80 15.10 4.24
N ILE A 77 11.14 16.26 4.74
CA ILE A 77 10.83 17.55 4.08
C ILE A 77 11.50 17.62 2.71
N ILE A 78 12.81 17.32 2.62
CA ILE A 78 13.57 17.34 1.38
C ILE A 78 12.96 16.36 0.36
N SER A 79 12.64 15.14 0.79
CA SER A 79 12.03 14.11 -0.05
C SER A 79 10.73 14.58 -0.68
N TYR A 80 9.85 15.17 0.12
CA TYR A 80 8.60 15.73 -0.39
C TYR A 80 8.84 16.79 -1.47
N LEU A 81 9.74 17.73 -1.21
CA LEU A 81 10.04 18.80 -2.16
C LEU A 81 10.62 18.26 -3.47
N VAL A 82 11.57 17.33 -3.40
CA VAL A 82 12.19 16.70 -4.58
C VAL A 82 11.16 15.96 -5.41
N ILE A 83 10.30 15.13 -4.78
CA ILE A 83 9.23 14.39 -5.46
C ILE A 83 8.30 15.37 -6.18
N GLN A 84 7.91 16.47 -5.52
CA GLN A 84 7.03 17.48 -6.11
C GLN A 84 7.67 18.18 -7.31
N ILE A 85 8.94 18.56 -7.22
CA ILE A 85 9.68 19.21 -8.32
C ILE A 85 9.76 18.28 -9.54
N ILE A 86 10.08 17.00 -9.33
CA ILE A 86 10.21 16.01 -10.41
C ILE A 86 8.85 15.74 -11.05
N TYR A 87 7.82 15.61 -10.24
CA TYR A 87 6.48 15.31 -10.74
C TYR A 87 5.90 16.46 -11.57
N TYR A 88 6.00 17.69 -11.07
CA TYR A 88 5.41 18.88 -11.72
C TYR A 88 6.34 19.57 -12.72
N ASN A 89 7.40 18.90 -13.19
CA ASN A 89 8.27 19.47 -14.22
C ASN A 89 7.44 19.95 -15.43
N PRO A 90 7.48 21.26 -15.78
CA PRO A 90 6.58 21.88 -16.74
C PRO A 90 6.78 21.44 -18.20
N ARG A 91 7.85 20.72 -18.50
CA ARG A 91 8.11 20.22 -19.86
C ARG A 91 7.17 19.10 -20.33
N GLN A 92 6.26 18.63 -19.47
CA GLN A 92 5.30 17.61 -19.85
C GLN A 92 3.90 18.20 -19.99
N THR A 93 3.50 18.42 -21.23
CA THR A 93 2.12 18.72 -21.59
C THR A 93 1.18 17.67 -21.03
N ILE A 94 0.14 18.10 -20.31
CA ILE A 94 -0.99 17.26 -19.94
C ILE A 94 -1.66 16.88 -21.27
N ILE A 95 -1.42 15.65 -21.72
CA ILE A 95 -2.07 15.13 -22.91
C ILE A 95 -3.56 15.05 -22.60
N LYS A 96 -4.35 15.89 -23.29
CA LYS A 96 -5.80 15.83 -23.21
C LYS A 96 -6.24 14.45 -23.72
N ARG A 97 -6.83 13.67 -22.82
CA ARG A 97 -7.42 12.37 -23.13
C ARG A 97 -8.53 12.57 -24.16
N SER A 98 -8.38 12.04 -25.38
CA SER A 98 -9.49 11.83 -26.28
C SER A 98 -10.20 10.57 -25.85
N PHE A 99 -11.41 10.69 -25.28
CA PHE A 99 -12.23 9.53 -24.94
C PHE A 99 -12.75 8.87 -26.23
N THR A 100 -12.00 7.92 -26.73
CA THR A 100 -12.55 6.96 -27.71
C THR A 100 -13.24 5.85 -26.93
N SER A 101 -14.51 5.63 -27.21
CA SER A 101 -15.23 4.49 -26.62
C SER A 101 -14.52 3.18 -27.05
N PRO A 102 -14.22 2.26 -26.11
CA PRO A 102 -13.53 1.02 -26.46
C PRO A 102 -14.39 0.20 -27.43
N SER A 103 -13.75 -0.47 -28.38
CA SER A 103 -14.40 -1.34 -29.35
C SER A 103 -15.12 -2.51 -28.66
N SER A 104 -16.10 -3.11 -29.33
CA SER A 104 -16.77 -4.33 -28.83
C SER A 104 -15.75 -5.43 -28.50
N LYS A 105 -14.77 -5.62 -29.38
CA LYS A 105 -13.66 -6.56 -29.19
C LYS A 105 -12.89 -6.29 -27.89
N GLU A 106 -12.54 -5.05 -27.63
CA GLU A 106 -11.79 -4.66 -26.42
C GLU A 106 -12.59 -4.90 -25.13
N ARG A 107 -13.91 -4.66 -25.17
CA ARG A 107 -14.82 -4.95 -24.05
C ARG A 107 -14.90 -6.45 -23.75
N THR A 108 -14.99 -7.29 -24.78
CA THR A 108 -15.03 -8.76 -24.65
C THR A 108 -13.71 -9.29 -24.09
N VAL A 109 -12.57 -8.81 -24.59
CA VAL A 109 -11.24 -9.19 -24.07
C VAL A 109 -11.09 -8.78 -22.61
N LEU A 110 -11.56 -7.58 -22.25
CA LEU A 110 -11.53 -7.10 -20.86
C LEU A 110 -12.38 -7.99 -19.93
N GLN A 111 -13.57 -8.39 -20.39
CA GLN A 111 -14.47 -9.25 -19.63
C GLN A 111 -13.86 -10.64 -19.38
N TRP A 112 -13.31 -11.29 -20.42
CA TRP A 112 -12.66 -12.59 -20.24
C TRP A 112 -11.41 -12.51 -19.38
N THR A 113 -10.63 -11.45 -19.50
CA THR A 113 -9.48 -11.20 -18.62
C THR A 113 -9.93 -11.11 -17.15
N ALA A 114 -11.00 -10.36 -16.86
CA ALA A 114 -11.55 -10.27 -15.51
C ALA A 114 -12.01 -11.64 -15.00
N VAL A 115 -12.74 -12.41 -15.80
CA VAL A 115 -13.22 -13.76 -15.42
C VAL A 115 -12.06 -14.69 -15.10
N ILE A 116 -11.02 -14.73 -15.93
CA ILE A 116 -9.84 -15.59 -15.69
C ILE A 116 -9.12 -15.16 -14.40
N CYS A 117 -8.93 -13.85 -14.18
CA CYS A 117 -8.34 -13.35 -12.93
C CYS A 117 -9.17 -13.72 -11.70
N ILE A 118 -10.51 -13.66 -11.79
CA ILE A 118 -11.42 -14.09 -10.71
C ILE A 118 -11.24 -15.57 -10.42
N VAL A 119 -11.27 -16.42 -11.45
CA VAL A 119 -11.16 -17.87 -11.29
C VAL A 119 -9.82 -18.25 -10.63
N ILE A 120 -8.71 -17.77 -11.20
CA ILE A 120 -7.37 -18.06 -10.66
C ILE A 120 -7.23 -17.52 -9.24
N GLY A 121 -7.63 -16.28 -9.00
CA GLY A 121 -7.52 -15.65 -7.69
C GLY A 121 -8.37 -16.34 -6.62
N THR A 122 -9.61 -16.77 -6.97
CA THR A 122 -10.50 -17.48 -6.04
C THR A 122 -9.99 -18.86 -5.72
N ILE A 123 -9.48 -19.60 -6.70
CA ILE A 123 -8.85 -20.92 -6.47
C ILE A 123 -7.64 -20.74 -5.54
N SER A 124 -6.81 -19.73 -5.80
CA SER A 124 -5.63 -19.44 -5.00
C SER A 124 -5.99 -19.05 -3.57
N PHE A 125 -7.02 -18.23 -3.38
CA PHE A 125 -7.53 -17.86 -2.07
C PHE A 125 -8.04 -19.09 -1.30
N TYR A 126 -8.81 -19.97 -1.95
CA TYR A 126 -9.30 -21.20 -1.35
C TYR A 126 -8.15 -22.14 -0.94
N LEU A 127 -7.18 -22.37 -1.84
CA LEU A 127 -6.04 -23.25 -1.56
C LEU A 127 -5.20 -22.74 -0.41
N TRP A 128 -4.93 -21.44 -0.37
CA TRP A 128 -4.19 -20.80 0.70
C TRP A 128 -4.97 -20.84 2.03
N GLY A 129 -6.26 -20.50 1.99
CA GLY A 129 -7.10 -20.37 3.19
C GLY A 129 -7.49 -21.70 3.83
N LYS A 130 -7.60 -22.79 3.05
CA LYS A 130 -8.06 -24.09 3.56
C LYS A 130 -7.17 -24.69 4.67
N VAL A 131 -5.91 -24.26 4.76
CA VAL A 131 -4.96 -24.73 5.78
C VAL A 131 -5.38 -24.27 7.17
N TYR A 132 -6.07 -23.15 7.27
CA TYR A 132 -6.51 -22.59 8.54
C TYR A 132 -7.84 -23.19 9.07
N GLY A 133 -8.54 -23.98 8.25
CA GLY A 133 -9.80 -24.63 8.64
C GLY A 133 -11.04 -23.76 8.41
N SER A 134 -11.17 -22.61 9.08
CA SER A 134 -12.29 -21.68 8.92
C SER A 134 -11.83 -20.30 8.46
N VAL A 135 -12.77 -19.49 7.97
CA VAL A 135 -12.49 -18.07 7.60
C VAL A 135 -12.03 -17.27 8.81
N MET A 136 -12.59 -17.56 10.00
CA MET A 136 -12.21 -16.88 11.22
C MET A 136 -10.79 -17.26 11.65
N ASP A 137 -10.47 -18.54 11.65
CA ASP A 137 -9.11 -19.01 11.95
C ASP A 137 -8.10 -18.45 10.94
N MET A 138 -8.48 -18.35 9.66
CA MET A 138 -7.64 -17.73 8.65
C MET A 138 -7.32 -16.25 8.97
N ILE A 139 -8.30 -15.48 9.44
CA ILE A 139 -8.10 -14.07 9.82
C ILE A 139 -7.15 -13.96 11.02
N ILE A 140 -7.35 -14.82 12.02
CA ILE A 140 -6.62 -14.75 13.28
C ILE A 140 -5.21 -15.32 13.14
N GLU A 141 -5.10 -16.54 12.66
CA GLU A 141 -3.82 -17.24 12.49
C GLU A 141 -2.97 -16.59 11.38
N GLY A 142 -3.60 -16.09 10.31
CA GLY A 142 -2.91 -15.35 9.26
C GLY A 142 -2.20 -14.11 9.81
N SER A 143 -2.80 -13.40 10.76
CA SER A 143 -2.18 -12.27 11.43
C SER A 143 -1.01 -12.69 12.34
N TYR A 144 -1.11 -13.82 13.03
CA TYR A 144 -0.03 -14.36 13.87
C TYR A 144 1.14 -14.89 13.04
N VAL A 145 0.87 -15.57 11.93
CA VAL A 145 1.91 -16.01 10.97
C VAL A 145 2.66 -14.80 10.42
N ARG A 146 1.95 -13.73 10.05
CA ARG A 146 2.57 -12.48 9.59
C ARG A 146 3.48 -11.87 10.66
N SER A 147 3.05 -11.89 11.92
CA SER A 147 3.80 -11.33 13.05
C SER A 147 4.96 -12.22 13.52
N GLY A 148 5.15 -13.40 12.91
CA GLY A 148 6.17 -14.36 13.35
C GLY A 148 5.87 -15.04 14.69
N ILE A 149 4.62 -14.95 15.17
CA ILE A 149 4.19 -15.52 16.46
C ILE A 149 3.72 -16.97 16.30
N SER A 150 3.27 -17.36 15.12
CA SER A 150 2.76 -18.69 14.80
C SER A 150 3.58 -19.36 13.71
N ASP A 151 3.97 -20.61 13.95
CA ASP A 151 4.76 -21.44 13.02
C ASP A 151 3.89 -22.31 12.12
N ILE A 152 2.64 -21.94 11.86
CA ILE A 152 1.77 -22.72 10.98
C ILE A 152 2.39 -22.81 9.58
N TYR A 153 2.84 -24.02 9.25
CA TYR A 153 3.35 -24.31 7.91
C TYR A 153 2.22 -24.36 6.89
N ASN A 154 2.21 -23.41 5.97
CA ASN A 154 1.26 -23.40 4.87
C ASN A 154 1.96 -23.77 3.55
N PRO A 155 1.75 -25.00 3.03
CA PRO A 155 2.36 -25.46 1.78
C PRO A 155 1.89 -24.66 0.56
N TYR A 156 0.81 -23.90 0.69
CA TYR A 156 0.25 -23.03 -0.35
C TYR A 156 0.59 -21.55 -0.15
N SER A 157 1.56 -21.21 0.69
CA SER A 157 1.98 -19.83 0.95
C SER A 157 2.29 -19.04 -0.33
N PHE A 158 2.84 -19.71 -1.36
CA PHE A 158 3.11 -19.08 -2.66
C PHE A 158 1.84 -18.61 -3.40
N MET A 159 0.65 -19.16 -3.06
CA MET A 159 -0.63 -18.77 -3.65
C MET A 159 -1.04 -17.34 -3.27
N ILE A 160 -0.51 -16.77 -2.19
CA ILE A 160 -0.75 -15.36 -1.79
C ILE A 160 -0.55 -14.41 -2.96
N ARG A 161 0.47 -14.65 -3.79
CA ARG A 161 0.78 -13.81 -4.96
C ARG A 161 -0.34 -13.83 -6.00
N TRP A 162 -0.97 -14.99 -6.18
CA TRP A 162 -2.06 -15.21 -7.12
C TRP A 162 -3.40 -14.69 -6.59
N VAL A 163 -3.60 -14.68 -5.26
CA VAL A 163 -4.79 -14.08 -4.62
C VAL A 163 -4.90 -12.60 -4.98
N ASN A 164 -3.78 -11.89 -5.09
CA ASN A 164 -3.75 -10.48 -5.48
C ASN A 164 -4.36 -10.19 -6.87
N LEU A 165 -4.59 -11.21 -7.72
CA LEU A 165 -5.36 -11.06 -8.95
C LEU A 165 -6.82 -10.62 -8.68
N LEU A 166 -7.38 -10.92 -7.50
CA LEU A 166 -8.74 -10.50 -7.14
C LEU A 166 -8.86 -8.98 -6.99
N PHE A 167 -7.80 -8.30 -6.53
CA PHE A 167 -7.79 -6.83 -6.50
C PHE A 167 -7.83 -6.24 -7.90
N ILE A 168 -7.01 -6.77 -8.83
CA ILE A 168 -7.01 -6.33 -10.21
C ILE A 168 -8.36 -6.66 -10.85
N ALA A 169 -8.90 -7.86 -10.61
CA ALA A 169 -10.22 -8.25 -11.08
C ALA A 169 -11.32 -7.28 -10.61
N THR A 170 -11.27 -6.82 -9.35
CA THR A 170 -12.19 -5.81 -8.84
C THR A 170 -12.14 -4.52 -9.67
N PHE A 171 -10.94 -4.02 -9.97
CA PHE A 171 -10.81 -2.80 -10.78
C PHE A 171 -11.23 -3.02 -12.24
N LEU A 172 -10.98 -4.20 -12.82
CA LEU A 172 -11.47 -4.57 -14.14
C LEU A 172 -13.01 -4.61 -14.16
N VAL A 173 -13.66 -5.23 -13.15
CA VAL A 173 -15.12 -5.30 -13.02
C VAL A 173 -15.73 -3.92 -12.84
N ILE A 174 -15.16 -3.05 -12.00
CA ILE A 174 -15.59 -1.65 -11.87
C ILE A 174 -15.52 -0.95 -13.24
N LYS A 175 -14.46 -1.20 -14.00
CA LYS A 175 -14.33 -0.60 -15.34
C LYS A 175 -15.37 -1.13 -16.31
N LEU A 176 -15.69 -2.42 -16.31
CA LEU A 176 -16.78 -3.01 -17.08
C LEU A 176 -18.14 -2.39 -16.74
N ILE A 177 -18.44 -2.18 -15.45
CA ILE A 177 -19.66 -1.50 -15.01
C ILE A 177 -19.74 -0.08 -15.57
N LYS A 178 -18.64 0.67 -15.54
CA LYS A 178 -18.55 2.04 -16.08
C LYS A 178 -18.74 2.09 -17.59
N LEU A 179 -18.29 1.06 -18.30
CA LEU A 179 -18.47 0.90 -19.74
C LEU A 179 -19.86 0.39 -20.13
N GLY A 180 -20.73 0.12 -19.16
CA GLY A 180 -22.09 -0.39 -19.39
C GLY A 180 -22.15 -1.85 -19.84
N VAL A 181 -21.04 -2.62 -19.72
CA VAL A 181 -20.99 -4.04 -20.11
C VAL A 181 -21.66 -4.86 -19.01
N ASN A 182 -22.77 -5.55 -19.32
CA ASN A 182 -23.49 -6.42 -18.39
C ASN A 182 -23.58 -5.84 -16.95
N LYS A 183 -23.97 -4.58 -16.84
CA LYS A 183 -23.84 -3.76 -15.63
C LYS A 183 -24.36 -4.44 -14.36
N TYR A 184 -25.56 -5.03 -14.41
CA TYR A 184 -26.16 -5.70 -13.25
C TYR A 184 -25.38 -6.95 -12.84
N PHE A 185 -25.01 -7.79 -13.80
CA PHE A 185 -24.23 -8.99 -13.54
C PHE A 185 -22.84 -8.66 -12.93
N ASN A 186 -22.14 -7.70 -13.51
CA ASN A 186 -20.85 -7.24 -12.98
C ASN A 186 -20.99 -6.60 -11.59
N PHE A 187 -22.09 -5.93 -11.28
CA PHE A 187 -22.36 -5.40 -9.95
C PHE A 187 -22.57 -6.52 -8.92
N VAL A 188 -23.28 -7.58 -9.27
CA VAL A 188 -23.47 -8.76 -8.42
C VAL A 188 -22.12 -9.46 -8.13
N ILE A 189 -21.23 -9.55 -9.13
CA ILE A 189 -19.89 -10.12 -8.95
C ILE A 189 -18.99 -9.21 -8.10
N LEU A 190 -19.14 -7.90 -8.20
CA LEU A 190 -18.30 -6.94 -7.48
C LEU A 190 -18.41 -7.09 -5.96
N ILE A 191 -19.60 -7.35 -5.44
CA ILE A 191 -19.86 -7.47 -3.99
C ILE A 191 -19.03 -8.59 -3.36
N PRO A 192 -19.14 -9.86 -3.81
CA PRO A 192 -18.30 -10.94 -3.25
C PRO A 192 -16.81 -10.73 -3.47
N LEU A 193 -16.39 -10.11 -4.59
CA LEU A 193 -14.98 -9.79 -4.80
C LEU A 193 -14.44 -8.82 -3.74
N ILE A 194 -15.19 -7.76 -3.45
CA ILE A 194 -14.80 -6.80 -2.39
C ILE A 194 -14.74 -7.53 -1.05
N PHE A 195 -15.71 -8.39 -0.74
CA PHE A 195 -15.77 -9.13 0.51
C PHE A 195 -14.58 -10.10 0.67
N ILE A 196 -14.25 -10.88 -0.36
CA ILE A 196 -13.09 -11.78 -0.34
C ILE A 196 -11.79 -10.99 -0.16
N ASN A 197 -11.64 -9.86 -0.86
CA ASN A 197 -10.45 -9.01 -0.71
C ASN A 197 -10.34 -8.43 0.71
N ILE A 198 -11.44 -8.05 1.35
CA ILE A 198 -11.43 -7.58 2.74
C ILE A 198 -11.00 -8.71 3.68
N ILE A 199 -11.55 -9.92 3.54
CA ILE A 199 -11.13 -11.08 4.32
C ILE A 199 -9.63 -11.36 4.15
N TYR A 200 -9.15 -11.32 2.91
CA TYR A 200 -7.73 -11.51 2.62
C TYR A 200 -6.85 -10.44 3.29
N LEU A 201 -7.26 -9.18 3.23
CA LEU A 201 -6.53 -8.08 3.88
C LEU A 201 -6.51 -8.20 5.41
N LEU A 202 -7.61 -8.64 6.01
CA LEU A 202 -7.67 -8.92 7.44
C LEU A 202 -6.68 -10.02 7.86
N SER A 203 -6.45 -10.99 6.98
CA SER A 203 -5.59 -12.14 7.26
C SER A 203 -4.10 -11.87 7.00
N THR A 204 -3.77 -11.03 6.00
CA THR A 204 -2.39 -10.91 5.51
C THR A 204 -1.79 -9.51 5.65
N ASP A 205 -2.63 -8.50 5.49
CA ASP A 205 -2.13 -7.13 5.38
C ASP A 205 -2.48 -6.28 6.60
N GLY A 206 -2.22 -5.35 7.01
CA GLY A 206 -2.61 -4.63 8.20
C GLY A 206 -3.84 -3.74 7.95
N ARG A 207 -4.29 -3.16 9.03
CA ARG A 207 -5.46 -2.29 9.13
C ARG A 207 -5.41 -1.12 8.12
N LEU A 208 -4.22 -0.56 7.84
CA LEU A 208 -4.07 0.53 6.89
C LEU A 208 -4.49 0.14 5.46
N MET A 209 -4.07 -1.03 4.98
CA MET A 209 -4.43 -1.50 3.64
C MET A 209 -5.93 -1.76 3.52
N MET A 210 -6.52 -2.27 4.60
CA MET A 210 -7.96 -2.47 4.68
C MET A 210 -8.75 -1.16 4.60
N ALA A 211 -8.22 -0.05 5.17
CA ALA A 211 -8.83 1.28 5.02
C ALA A 211 -8.67 1.83 3.61
N MET A 212 -7.50 1.67 3.05
CA MET A 212 -7.14 2.28 1.75
C MET A 212 -7.84 1.62 0.57
N TYR A 213 -8.14 0.33 0.66
CA TYR A 213 -8.81 -0.39 -0.42
C TYR A 213 -10.24 0.13 -0.71
N PRO A 214 -11.17 0.20 0.27
CA PRO A 214 -12.47 0.81 0.06
C PRO A 214 -12.39 2.29 -0.34
N LEU A 215 -11.47 3.04 0.25
CA LEU A 215 -11.27 4.45 -0.11
C LEU A 215 -10.90 4.59 -1.59
N LEU A 216 -10.02 3.76 -2.11
CA LEU A 216 -9.69 3.78 -3.54
C LEU A 216 -10.87 3.37 -4.42
N ILE A 217 -11.66 2.37 -4.01
CA ILE A 217 -12.90 2.00 -4.72
C ILE A 217 -13.86 3.21 -4.78
N LEU A 218 -13.99 3.96 -3.69
CA LEU A 218 -14.80 5.18 -3.66
C LEU A 218 -14.23 6.25 -4.61
N LEU A 219 -12.91 6.50 -4.59
CA LEU A 219 -12.26 7.44 -5.49
C LEU A 219 -12.53 7.09 -6.97
N ILE A 220 -12.42 5.82 -7.31
CA ILE A 220 -12.69 5.32 -8.66
C ILE A 220 -14.18 5.46 -8.97
N SER A 221 -15.08 5.05 -8.08
CA SER A 221 -16.53 5.07 -8.29
C SER A 221 -17.06 6.47 -8.51
N TYR A 222 -16.53 7.46 -7.82
CA TYR A 222 -16.84 8.88 -8.03
C TYR A 222 -16.12 9.53 -9.21
N ASN A 223 -15.31 8.77 -9.97
CA ASN A 223 -14.51 9.26 -11.09
C ASN A 223 -13.51 10.36 -10.71
N LEU A 224 -13.05 10.41 -9.48
CA LEU A 224 -12.22 11.51 -8.98
C LEU A 224 -10.79 11.50 -9.54
N LEU A 225 -10.36 10.38 -10.07
CA LEU A 225 -9.11 10.24 -10.79
C LEU A 225 -9.19 10.77 -12.23
N GLU A 226 -10.42 11.07 -12.70
CA GLU A 226 -10.65 11.67 -14.01
C GLU A 226 -10.68 13.21 -13.92
N PRO A 227 -10.18 13.91 -14.96
CA PRO A 227 -10.21 15.37 -14.99
C PRO A 227 -11.63 15.96 -14.91
N GLY A 228 -11.80 17.04 -14.14
CA GLY A 228 -13.06 17.78 -14.05
C GLY A 228 -14.06 17.24 -13.05
N LYS A 229 -13.78 16.12 -12.35
CA LYS A 229 -14.73 15.47 -11.44
C LYS A 229 -14.54 15.80 -9.96
N ALA A 230 -13.34 16.17 -9.52
CA ALA A 230 -13.10 16.53 -8.13
C ALA A 230 -13.65 17.94 -7.83
N ASN A 231 -14.48 18.02 -6.79
CA ASN A 231 -15.04 19.27 -6.29
C ASN A 231 -15.10 19.26 -4.76
N LYS A 232 -15.31 20.45 -4.16
CA LYS A 232 -15.31 20.63 -2.70
C LYS A 232 -16.30 19.70 -1.98
N LYS A 233 -17.53 19.54 -2.52
CA LYS A 233 -18.56 18.68 -1.88
C LYS A 233 -18.14 17.22 -1.83
N VAL A 234 -17.53 16.73 -2.89
CA VAL A 234 -17.07 15.34 -2.95
C VAL A 234 -15.86 15.14 -2.04
N LEU A 235 -14.93 16.09 -1.98
CA LEU A 235 -13.78 16.01 -1.06
C LEU A 235 -14.24 15.97 0.41
N ILE A 236 -15.25 16.78 0.78
CA ILE A 236 -15.82 16.73 2.13
C ILE A 236 -16.43 15.36 2.43
N ARG A 237 -17.17 14.78 1.48
CA ARG A 237 -17.72 13.42 1.65
C ARG A 237 -16.65 12.38 1.82
N LEU A 238 -15.56 12.46 1.04
CA LEU A 238 -14.43 11.56 1.19
C LEU A 238 -13.72 11.73 2.54
N ALA A 239 -13.58 12.96 3.02
CA ALA A 239 -13.03 13.21 4.34
C ALA A 239 -13.89 12.57 5.44
N ILE A 240 -15.22 12.69 5.36
CA ILE A 240 -16.17 12.04 6.30
C ILE A 240 -16.01 10.52 6.24
N TRP A 241 -15.98 9.93 5.03
CA TRP A 241 -15.75 8.48 4.87
C TRP A 241 -14.39 8.04 5.39
N GLY A 242 -13.35 8.87 5.20
CA GLY A 242 -12.01 8.62 5.76
C GLY A 242 -12.02 8.59 7.29
N VAL A 243 -12.67 9.55 7.94
CA VAL A 243 -12.82 9.57 9.41
C VAL A 243 -13.61 8.34 9.91
N LEU A 244 -14.73 8.02 9.26
CA LEU A 244 -15.51 6.83 9.62
C LEU A 244 -14.70 5.53 9.45
N ALA A 245 -13.88 5.44 8.41
CA ALA A 245 -12.99 4.30 8.19
C ALA A 245 -11.93 4.19 9.31
N ILE A 246 -11.32 5.30 9.73
CA ILE A 246 -10.36 5.32 10.85
C ILE A 246 -11.02 4.85 12.15
N VAL A 247 -12.21 5.38 12.48
CA VAL A 247 -12.96 4.96 13.67
C VAL A 247 -13.34 3.47 13.60
N PHE A 248 -13.77 2.98 12.45
CA PHE A 248 -14.07 1.56 12.28
C PHE A 248 -12.84 0.68 12.48
N ILE A 249 -11.70 1.09 11.90
CA ILE A 249 -10.45 0.34 11.97
C ILE A 249 -9.88 0.34 13.39
N SER A 250 -10.01 1.45 14.14
CA SER A 250 -9.57 1.49 15.53
C SER A 250 -10.32 0.48 16.42
N LYS A 251 -11.57 0.16 16.08
CA LYS A 251 -12.39 -0.84 16.79
C LYS A 251 -12.30 -2.26 16.21
N LEU A 252 -11.58 -2.43 15.11
CA LEU A 252 -11.54 -3.72 14.42
C LEU A 252 -10.87 -4.81 15.26
N ASN A 253 -9.82 -4.46 16.00
CA ASN A 253 -9.14 -5.40 16.88
C ASN A 253 -10.08 -5.89 17.99
N ASP A 254 -10.80 -4.96 18.61
CA ASP A 254 -11.77 -5.28 19.66
C ASP A 254 -12.86 -6.23 19.12
N ILE A 255 -13.38 -5.90 17.93
CA ILE A 255 -14.38 -6.74 17.25
C ILE A 255 -13.81 -8.14 16.91
N THR A 256 -12.61 -8.21 16.37
CA THR A 256 -12.00 -9.48 15.97
C THR A 256 -11.71 -10.33 17.20
N TYR A 257 -11.21 -9.71 18.27
CA TYR A 257 -10.94 -10.39 19.53
C TYR A 257 -12.23 -10.91 20.19
N TYR A 258 -13.28 -10.06 20.25
CA TYR A 258 -14.59 -10.47 20.77
C TYR A 258 -15.20 -11.64 20.00
N ILE A 259 -15.13 -11.62 18.68
CA ILE A 259 -15.61 -12.72 17.83
C ILE A 259 -14.85 -14.03 18.14
N LYS A 260 -13.54 -13.95 18.46
CA LYS A 260 -12.71 -15.13 18.73
C LYS A 260 -12.91 -15.71 20.13
N TYR A 261 -12.92 -14.84 21.14
CA TYR A 261 -12.81 -15.28 22.53
C TYR A 261 -14.10 -15.07 23.33
N GLY A 262 -15.11 -14.37 22.79
CA GLY A 262 -16.34 -14.01 23.49
C GLY A 262 -16.19 -12.91 24.54
N GLU A 263 -14.98 -12.35 24.66
CA GLU A 263 -14.64 -11.33 25.66
C GLU A 263 -14.09 -10.09 24.98
N MET A 264 -14.29 -8.92 25.56
CA MET A 264 -13.71 -7.68 25.02
C MET A 264 -12.20 -7.63 25.30
N LEU A 265 -11.45 -7.02 24.40
CA LEU A 265 -9.99 -6.90 24.54
C LEU A 265 -9.60 -6.10 25.80
N ASP A 266 -10.43 -5.14 26.19
CA ASP A 266 -10.23 -4.31 27.38
C ASP A 266 -10.29 -5.11 28.69
N ASP A 267 -11.03 -6.23 28.72
CA ASP A 267 -11.14 -7.11 29.90
C ASP A 267 -9.85 -7.94 30.11
N VAL A 268 -9.01 -8.07 29.10
CA VAL A 268 -7.80 -8.91 29.10
C VAL A 268 -6.51 -8.07 29.08
N ARG A 269 -6.56 -6.83 28.62
CA ARG A 269 -5.42 -5.92 28.64
C ARG A 269 -5.12 -5.49 30.09
N VAL A 270 -4.08 -6.05 30.66
CA VAL A 270 -3.45 -5.50 31.84
C VAL A 270 -2.92 -4.10 31.48
N GLU A 271 -3.70 -3.08 31.84
CA GLU A 271 -3.33 -1.66 32.00
C GLU A 271 -2.44 -0.95 30.97
N SER A 272 -2.19 -1.49 29.81
CA SER A 272 -1.72 -0.60 28.73
C SER A 272 -2.96 -0.01 28.05
N GLU A 273 -3.39 1.17 28.45
CA GLU A 273 -4.32 1.98 27.66
C GLU A 273 -3.69 2.18 26.27
N GLY A 274 -3.89 1.21 25.40
CA GLY A 274 -3.23 1.14 24.10
C GLY A 274 -3.68 2.32 23.26
N ASN A 275 -2.82 3.29 23.12
CA ASN A 275 -3.03 4.38 22.17
C ASN A 275 -2.95 3.80 20.76
N PHE A 276 -4.12 3.58 20.13
CA PHE A 276 -4.23 3.00 18.79
C PHE A 276 -3.26 3.62 17.77
N ILE A 277 -3.03 4.94 17.85
CA ILE A 277 -2.12 5.64 16.92
C ILE A 277 -0.68 5.21 17.17
N VAL A 278 -0.29 5.04 18.44
CA VAL A 278 1.05 4.58 18.80
C VAL A 278 1.23 3.11 18.42
N ASP A 279 0.26 2.27 18.72
CA ASP A 279 0.28 0.84 18.31
C ASP A 279 0.42 0.64 16.81
N GLU A 280 -0.24 1.48 16.01
CA GLU A 280 -0.26 1.31 14.56
C GLU A 280 0.93 1.97 13.85
N PHE A 281 1.47 3.06 14.39
CA PHE A 281 2.46 3.88 13.70
C PHE A 281 3.76 4.08 14.50
N GLY A 282 3.84 3.63 15.76
CA GLY A 282 5.02 3.83 16.60
C GLY A 282 6.30 3.24 16.04
N TYR A 283 6.19 2.11 15.31
CA TYR A 283 7.33 1.48 14.63
C TYR A 283 8.04 2.41 13.62
N ILE A 284 7.33 3.38 13.02
CA ILE A 284 7.94 4.35 12.10
C ILE A 284 9.02 5.15 12.81
N PHE A 285 8.73 5.63 14.01
CA PHE A 285 9.64 6.49 14.78
C PHE A 285 10.81 5.70 15.36
N MET A 286 10.54 4.46 15.78
CA MET A 286 11.58 3.53 16.21
C MET A 286 12.56 3.23 15.06
N SER A 287 12.02 2.88 13.90
CA SER A 287 12.80 2.60 12.70
C SER A 287 13.58 3.83 12.24
N ALA A 288 12.96 5.02 12.30
CA ALA A 288 13.58 6.29 11.91
C ALA A 288 14.81 6.62 12.75
N GLN A 289 14.70 6.49 14.08
CA GLN A 289 15.81 6.73 14.98
C GLN A 289 16.93 5.71 14.75
N GLN A 290 16.58 4.43 14.61
CA GLN A 290 17.53 3.35 14.38
C GLN A 290 18.27 3.54 13.05
N ALA A 291 17.57 3.86 11.96
CA ALA A 291 18.17 4.08 10.65
C ALA A 291 19.14 5.26 10.67
N SER A 292 18.73 6.37 11.25
CA SER A 292 19.57 7.55 11.33
C SER A 292 20.80 7.30 12.20
N SER A 293 20.66 6.69 13.36
CA SER A 293 21.76 6.38 14.26
C SER A 293 22.73 5.38 13.61
N GLN A 294 22.25 4.25 13.14
CA GLN A 294 23.11 3.18 12.60
C GLN A 294 23.78 3.57 11.29
N CYS A 295 23.05 4.17 10.36
CA CYS A 295 23.58 4.48 9.04
C CYS A 295 24.41 5.77 8.99
N VAL A 296 24.16 6.72 9.92
CA VAL A 296 24.89 8.00 9.97
C VAL A 296 26.09 7.94 10.87
N THR A 297 25.91 7.43 12.10
CA THR A 297 26.93 7.49 13.14
C THR A 297 27.72 6.20 13.32
N MET A 298 27.12 5.05 13.14
CA MET A 298 27.72 3.74 13.39
C MET A 298 28.22 3.02 12.14
N GLY A 299 27.91 3.51 10.92
CA GLY A 299 28.42 2.94 9.68
C GLY A 299 27.86 1.55 9.36
N SER A 300 26.60 1.28 9.71
CA SER A 300 25.96 0.00 9.37
C SER A 300 26.01 -0.28 7.88
N PRO A 301 26.07 -1.56 7.48
CA PRO A 301 26.09 -1.92 6.07
C PRO A 301 24.80 -1.45 5.37
N LEU A 302 24.94 -0.92 4.16
CA LEU A 302 23.81 -0.51 3.33
C LEU A 302 23.28 -1.71 2.56
N LEU A 303 21.96 -1.79 2.41
CA LEU A 303 21.29 -2.88 1.69
C LEU A 303 21.42 -2.74 0.17
N PHE A 304 21.73 -1.53 -0.34
CA PHE A 304 21.76 -1.24 -1.77
C PHE A 304 20.55 -1.82 -2.50
N PHE A 305 20.78 -2.80 -3.40
CA PHE A 305 19.73 -3.43 -4.19
C PHE A 305 19.26 -4.79 -3.65
N ASP A 306 19.69 -5.21 -2.47
CA ASP A 306 19.33 -6.52 -1.91
C ASP A 306 17.82 -6.70 -1.80
N ASP A 307 17.11 -5.68 -1.30
CA ASP A 307 15.66 -5.68 -1.19
C ASP A 307 14.97 -5.79 -2.58
N LEU A 308 15.53 -5.13 -3.62
CA LEU A 308 15.06 -5.22 -5.00
C LEU A 308 15.29 -6.62 -5.59
N ILE A 309 16.50 -7.14 -5.45
CA ILE A 309 16.88 -8.46 -5.99
C ILE A 309 16.05 -9.55 -5.29
N SER A 310 15.95 -9.48 -3.98
CA SER A 310 15.09 -10.37 -3.18
C SER A 310 13.62 -10.31 -3.64
N GLY A 311 13.12 -9.12 -3.95
CA GLY A 311 11.77 -8.91 -4.49
C GLY A 311 11.57 -9.60 -5.83
N VAL A 312 12.51 -9.52 -6.75
CA VAL A 312 12.46 -10.21 -8.06
C VAL A 312 12.51 -11.73 -7.87
N PHE A 313 13.43 -12.23 -7.04
CA PHE A 313 13.51 -13.66 -6.74
C PHE A 313 12.31 -14.19 -5.97
N SER A 314 11.55 -13.32 -5.31
CA SER A 314 10.30 -13.72 -4.68
C SER A 314 9.24 -14.24 -5.66
N TRP A 315 9.35 -13.95 -6.95
CA TRP A 315 8.45 -14.48 -7.99
C TRP A 315 8.72 -15.94 -8.32
N ILE A 316 9.88 -16.46 -7.97
CA ILE A 316 10.31 -17.84 -8.21
C ILE A 316 9.91 -18.70 -7.00
N PRO A 317 9.39 -19.93 -7.21
CA PRO A 317 9.17 -20.87 -6.13
C PRO A 317 10.43 -21.11 -5.28
N SER A 318 10.28 -21.27 -3.98
CA SER A 318 11.40 -21.42 -3.04
C SER A 318 12.34 -22.59 -3.41
N SER A 319 11.80 -23.67 -3.96
CA SER A 319 12.57 -24.85 -4.42
C SER A 319 13.48 -24.57 -5.63
N LEU A 320 13.22 -23.50 -6.39
CA LEU A 320 14.00 -23.09 -7.57
C LEU A 320 14.80 -21.81 -7.30
N LYS A 321 14.66 -21.24 -6.13
CA LYS A 321 15.32 -19.98 -5.77
C LYS A 321 16.80 -20.25 -5.49
N PRO A 322 17.73 -19.47 -6.08
CA PRO A 322 19.12 -19.57 -5.74
C PRO A 322 19.35 -19.22 -4.26
N ASP A 323 20.27 -19.93 -3.63
CA ASP A 323 20.66 -19.65 -2.24
C ASP A 323 21.54 -18.39 -2.21
N LEU A 324 20.90 -17.24 -2.21
CA LEU A 324 21.51 -15.94 -2.10
C LEU A 324 21.21 -15.40 -0.70
N ALA A 325 22.24 -14.99 0.01
CA ALA A 325 22.12 -14.34 1.32
C ALA A 325 21.56 -12.91 1.18
N LEU A 326 20.39 -12.78 0.54
CA LEU A 326 19.71 -11.50 0.35
C LEU A 326 18.79 -11.22 1.52
N VAL A 327 18.88 -10.03 2.06
CA VAL A 327 18.11 -9.58 3.20
C VAL A 327 17.00 -8.64 2.70
N ASN A 328 15.78 -8.88 3.16
CA ASN A 328 14.69 -7.93 2.95
C ASN A 328 14.78 -6.83 4.03
N ILE A 329 14.37 -5.63 3.66
CA ILE A 329 14.54 -4.45 4.51
C ILE A 329 13.78 -4.53 5.84
N TRP A 330 12.65 -5.21 5.91
CA TRP A 330 11.89 -5.35 7.15
C TRP A 330 12.56 -6.34 8.11
N ASP A 331 13.16 -7.41 7.58
CA ASP A 331 13.98 -8.34 8.38
C ASP A 331 15.23 -7.60 8.90
N TYR A 332 15.90 -6.85 8.04
CA TYR A 332 17.06 -6.01 8.41
C TYR A 332 16.71 -4.99 9.51
N ASN A 333 15.59 -4.29 9.38
CA ASN A 333 15.11 -3.33 10.37
C ASN A 333 14.81 -4.00 11.73
N THR A 334 14.22 -5.20 11.68
CA THR A 334 13.95 -6.01 12.87
C THR A 334 15.23 -6.44 13.56
N ASP A 335 16.19 -6.96 12.79
CA ASP A 335 17.48 -7.41 13.31
C ASP A 335 18.28 -6.28 13.97
N LEU A 336 18.29 -5.10 13.35
CA LEU A 336 18.94 -3.92 13.92
C LEU A 336 18.26 -3.48 15.22
N TYR A 337 16.93 -3.51 15.28
CA TYR A 337 16.20 -3.03 16.45
C TYR A 337 16.28 -4.02 17.62
N TYR A 338 16.14 -5.30 17.35
CA TYR A 338 16.10 -6.36 18.37
C TYR A 338 17.43 -7.12 18.54
N ASN A 339 18.52 -6.69 17.87
CA ASN A 339 19.83 -7.35 17.91
C ASN A 339 19.75 -8.86 17.61
N GLY A 340 18.93 -9.24 16.64
CA GLY A 340 18.73 -10.63 16.23
C GLY A 340 17.97 -11.52 17.21
N THR A 341 17.35 -10.96 18.26
CA THR A 341 16.62 -11.74 19.28
C THR A 341 15.15 -11.98 18.95
N PHE A 342 14.62 -11.34 17.92
CA PHE A 342 13.22 -11.44 17.51
C PHE A 342 13.09 -11.82 16.05
N SER A 343 12.24 -12.82 15.77
CA SER A 343 11.95 -13.31 14.42
C SER A 343 10.65 -12.70 13.88
N GLY A 344 10.59 -11.42 13.68
CA GLY A 344 9.44 -10.74 13.11
C GLY A 344 9.84 -9.82 11.97
N GLN A 345 8.87 -9.15 11.38
CA GLN A 345 9.08 -8.18 10.32
C GLN A 345 8.59 -6.82 10.78
N MET A 346 9.49 -5.96 11.21
CA MET A 346 9.19 -4.59 11.57
C MET A 346 9.27 -3.70 10.33
N PRO A 347 8.12 -3.19 9.84
CA PRO A 347 8.12 -2.34 8.66
C PRO A 347 8.85 -1.02 8.94
N CYS A 348 9.28 -0.36 7.89
CA CYS A 348 9.84 0.98 7.96
C CYS A 348 9.12 1.92 7.00
N ASP A 349 9.23 3.21 7.26
CA ASP A 349 8.66 4.25 6.43
C ASP A 349 9.50 4.52 5.16
N PHE A 350 8.97 5.36 4.29
CA PHE A 350 9.58 5.72 3.01
C PHE A 350 10.99 6.34 3.15
N VAL A 351 11.20 7.22 4.13
CA VAL A 351 12.48 7.89 4.35
C VAL A 351 13.50 6.92 4.93
N THR A 352 13.09 6.16 5.94
CA THR A 352 13.90 5.12 6.59
C THR A 352 14.38 4.08 5.58
N GLN A 353 13.47 3.58 4.71
CA GLN A 353 13.82 2.66 3.64
C GLN A 353 14.91 3.25 2.71
N SER A 354 14.77 4.52 2.34
CA SER A 354 15.73 5.19 1.46
C SER A 354 17.11 5.34 2.12
N ILE A 355 17.15 5.58 3.44
CA ILE A 355 18.40 5.64 4.22
C ILE A 355 19.05 4.26 4.28
N TYR A 356 18.33 3.21 4.62
CA TYR A 356 18.89 1.84 4.68
C TYR A 356 19.41 1.35 3.33
N THR A 357 18.76 1.72 2.23
CA THR A 357 19.16 1.26 0.90
C THR A 357 20.41 1.97 0.39
N CYS A 358 20.48 3.28 0.50
CA CYS A 358 21.52 4.09 -0.14
C CYS A 358 22.28 5.02 0.83
N GLY A 359 22.00 4.98 2.10
CA GLY A 359 22.57 5.89 3.10
C GLY A 359 22.13 7.34 2.90
N MET A 360 22.73 8.22 3.69
CA MET A 360 22.34 9.63 3.72
C MET A 360 22.62 10.38 2.40
N LEU A 361 23.69 10.05 1.71
CA LEU A 361 24.01 10.70 0.43
C LEU A 361 23.25 10.09 -0.74
N GLY A 362 22.98 8.78 -0.68
CA GLY A 362 22.32 8.04 -1.75
C GLY A 362 20.79 8.10 -1.70
N PHE A 363 20.22 8.58 -0.60
CA PHE A 363 18.74 8.58 -0.44
C PHE A 363 18.04 9.39 -1.53
N ILE A 364 18.68 10.43 -2.09
CA ILE A 364 18.14 11.21 -3.21
C ILE A 364 17.88 10.32 -4.42
N VAL A 365 18.76 9.35 -4.69
CA VAL A 365 18.60 8.39 -5.79
C VAL A 365 17.31 7.59 -5.63
N MET A 366 17.04 7.10 -4.40
CA MET A 366 15.81 6.38 -4.11
C MET A 366 14.57 7.25 -4.28
N ILE A 367 14.62 8.51 -3.83
CA ILE A 367 13.53 9.47 -4.00
C ILE A 367 13.26 9.74 -5.48
N LEU A 368 14.31 9.85 -6.31
CA LEU A 368 14.17 10.01 -7.77
C LEU A 368 13.44 8.81 -8.38
N ILE A 369 13.83 7.59 -8.00
CA ILE A 369 13.19 6.35 -8.47
C ILE A 369 11.70 6.35 -8.11
N TRP A 370 11.35 6.64 -6.87
CA TRP A 370 9.96 6.68 -6.42
C TRP A 370 9.16 7.78 -7.11
N ALA A 371 9.72 8.97 -7.29
CA ALA A 371 9.07 10.06 -8.02
C ALA A 371 8.74 9.68 -9.47
N LEU A 372 9.64 8.98 -10.14
CA LEU A 372 9.42 8.49 -11.50
C LEU A 372 8.36 7.39 -11.55
N LEU A 373 8.33 6.48 -10.57
CA LEU A 373 7.31 5.45 -10.47
C LEU A 373 5.91 6.04 -10.21
N ILE A 374 5.77 7.04 -9.32
CA ILE A 374 4.51 7.76 -9.09
C ILE A 374 4.02 8.41 -10.40
N LYS A 375 4.93 9.04 -11.14
CA LYS A 375 4.63 9.64 -12.44
C LYS A 375 4.21 8.61 -13.48
N PHE A 376 4.85 7.44 -13.48
CA PHE A 376 4.48 6.32 -14.36
C PHE A 376 3.08 5.79 -14.03
N ALA A 377 2.71 5.65 -12.75
CA ALA A 377 1.37 5.23 -12.34
C ALA A 377 0.29 6.18 -12.89
N ASP A 378 0.48 7.49 -12.76
CA ASP A 378 -0.45 8.47 -13.33
C ASP A 378 -0.50 8.43 -14.86
N LYS A 379 0.63 8.13 -15.51
CA LYS A 379 0.68 7.95 -16.97
C LYS A 379 -0.14 6.74 -17.43
N LEU A 380 -0.10 5.65 -16.70
CA LEU A 380 -0.93 4.46 -17.01
C LEU A 380 -2.41 4.80 -17.00
N ILE A 381 -2.87 5.61 -16.05
CA ILE A 381 -4.29 5.98 -15.93
C ILE A 381 -4.70 7.00 -17.00
N ARG A 382 -3.84 7.97 -17.31
CA ARG A 382 -4.22 9.15 -18.09
C ARG A 382 -3.90 9.10 -19.56
N ASN A 383 -2.78 8.48 -19.93
CA ASN A 383 -2.29 8.50 -21.29
C ASN A 383 -2.70 7.26 -22.09
N ASN A 384 -3.28 6.25 -21.43
CA ASN A 384 -3.75 5.05 -22.12
C ASN A 384 -5.23 5.17 -22.47
N ASN A 385 -5.55 5.00 -23.75
CA ASN A 385 -6.93 4.89 -24.22
C ASN A 385 -7.54 3.52 -23.91
N SER A 386 -6.76 2.58 -23.37
CA SER A 386 -7.24 1.24 -23.04
C SER A 386 -7.79 1.18 -21.60
N PRO A 387 -9.05 0.76 -21.43
CA PRO A 387 -9.65 0.53 -20.11
C PRO A 387 -8.89 -0.49 -19.26
N PHE A 388 -8.19 -1.40 -19.91
CA PHE A 388 -7.34 -2.40 -19.25
C PHE A 388 -6.18 -1.76 -18.48
N PHE A 389 -5.39 -0.92 -19.16
CA PHE A 389 -4.25 -0.27 -18.51
C PHE A 389 -4.69 0.76 -17.45
N GLU A 390 -5.87 1.35 -17.60
CA GLU A 390 -6.44 2.20 -16.58
C GLU A 390 -6.77 1.41 -15.30
N ALA A 391 -7.36 0.21 -15.41
CA ALA A 391 -7.63 -0.67 -14.27
C ALA A 391 -6.33 -1.13 -13.59
N LEU A 392 -5.29 -1.46 -14.37
CA LEU A 392 -3.96 -1.74 -13.81
C LEU A 392 -3.37 -0.54 -13.09
N GLY A 393 -3.56 0.68 -13.63
CA GLY A 393 -3.14 1.91 -12.99
C GLY A 393 -3.79 2.10 -11.60
N TYR A 394 -5.06 1.73 -11.43
CA TYR A 394 -5.73 1.77 -10.12
C TYR A 394 -5.07 0.81 -9.12
N TYR A 395 -4.69 -0.39 -9.56
CA TYR A 395 -3.97 -1.32 -8.71
C TYR A 395 -2.57 -0.79 -8.34
N VAL A 396 -1.87 -0.16 -9.27
CA VAL A 396 -0.58 0.48 -8.98
C VAL A 396 -0.73 1.60 -7.95
N ILE A 397 -1.77 2.46 -8.05
CA ILE A 397 -2.05 3.48 -7.02
C ILE A 397 -2.27 2.81 -5.66
N TYR A 398 -3.05 1.74 -5.60
CA TYR A 398 -3.29 0.99 -4.37
C TYR A 398 -1.97 0.57 -3.70
N ARG A 399 -1.00 0.08 -4.48
CA ARG A 399 0.32 -0.29 -3.96
C ARG A 399 1.15 0.92 -3.53
N PHE A 400 1.01 2.07 -4.19
CA PHE A 400 1.75 3.30 -3.83
C PHE A 400 1.25 3.96 -2.54
N ILE A 401 -0.02 3.92 -2.24
CA ILE A 401 -0.57 4.51 -1.01
C ILE A 401 0.10 3.89 0.23
N TYR A 402 0.38 2.62 0.16
CA TYR A 402 0.99 1.84 1.23
C TYR A 402 2.44 2.25 1.54
N LEU A 403 3.20 2.67 0.51
CA LEU A 403 4.64 2.88 0.62
C LEU A 403 5.07 4.01 1.57
N VAL A 404 4.20 4.95 1.90
CA VAL A 404 4.59 6.05 2.79
C VAL A 404 4.93 5.50 4.19
N ASN A 405 4.12 4.59 4.69
CA ASN A 405 4.23 4.05 6.04
C ASN A 405 4.91 2.67 6.10
N TYR A 406 4.71 1.86 5.07
CA TYR A 406 5.19 0.48 4.98
C TYR A 406 6.03 0.34 3.71
N CYS A 407 7.20 0.99 3.70
CA CYS A 407 8.04 1.00 2.51
C CYS A 407 8.95 -0.23 2.48
N SER A 408 8.88 -0.97 1.39
CA SER A 408 9.81 -2.02 1.01
C SER A 408 9.77 -2.22 -0.50
N ILE A 409 10.91 -2.20 -1.13
CA ILE A 409 11.04 -2.50 -2.56
C ILE A 409 10.66 -3.96 -2.81
N PHE A 410 11.04 -4.87 -1.89
CA PHE A 410 10.66 -6.28 -1.95
C PHE A 410 9.14 -6.45 -2.07
N TYR A 411 8.38 -5.90 -1.12
CA TYR A 411 6.91 -6.03 -1.13
C TYR A 411 6.26 -5.26 -2.28
N PHE A 412 6.88 -4.17 -2.74
CA PHE A 412 6.42 -3.47 -3.92
C PHE A 412 6.57 -4.34 -5.16
N ILE A 413 7.76 -4.93 -5.39
CA ILE A 413 8.03 -5.82 -6.52
C ILE A 413 7.17 -7.08 -6.44
N LEU A 414 7.03 -7.68 -5.26
CA LEU A 414 6.11 -8.80 -5.04
C LEU A 414 4.68 -8.44 -5.45
N GLY A 415 4.24 -7.23 -5.14
CA GLY A 415 2.94 -6.69 -5.53
C GLY A 415 2.80 -6.40 -7.03
N LEU A 416 3.88 -6.35 -7.80
CA LEU A 416 3.82 -6.22 -9.28
C LEU A 416 3.57 -7.56 -9.99
N PHE A 417 3.81 -8.68 -9.32
CA PHE A 417 3.57 -10.03 -9.89
C PHE A 417 2.17 -10.19 -10.50
N PRO A 418 1.07 -9.84 -9.82
CA PRO A 418 -0.27 -9.96 -10.39
C PRO A 418 -0.48 -9.07 -11.62
N ILE A 419 0.19 -7.91 -11.71
CA ILE A 419 0.15 -7.06 -12.90
C ILE A 419 0.74 -7.81 -14.10
N PHE A 420 1.93 -8.38 -13.90
CA PHE A 420 2.60 -9.15 -14.96
C PHE A 420 1.73 -10.32 -15.46
N VAL A 421 1.19 -11.11 -14.52
CA VAL A 421 0.27 -12.23 -14.86
C VAL A 421 -0.97 -11.72 -15.58
N THR A 422 -1.59 -10.65 -15.13
CA THR A 422 -2.78 -10.08 -15.76
C THR A 422 -2.50 -9.59 -17.18
N ILE A 423 -1.33 -9.00 -17.43
CA ILE A 423 -0.89 -8.60 -18.77
C ILE A 423 -0.75 -9.83 -19.67
N MET A 424 -0.15 -10.90 -19.19
CA MET A 424 -0.03 -12.17 -19.93
C MET A 424 -1.41 -12.75 -20.28
N ILE A 425 -2.34 -12.80 -19.32
CA ILE A 425 -3.72 -13.24 -19.54
C ILE A 425 -4.40 -12.37 -20.62
N TRP A 426 -4.29 -11.05 -20.50
CA TRP A 426 -4.92 -10.12 -21.44
C TRP A 426 -4.41 -10.30 -22.87
N TYR A 427 -3.10 -10.43 -23.05
CA TYR A 427 -2.51 -10.71 -24.36
C TYR A 427 -2.94 -12.08 -24.90
N GLY A 428 -2.96 -13.12 -24.07
CA GLY A 428 -3.42 -14.45 -24.45
C GLY A 428 -4.88 -14.44 -24.93
N VAL A 429 -5.78 -13.81 -24.18
CA VAL A 429 -7.20 -13.65 -24.56
C VAL A 429 -7.32 -12.85 -25.87
N LYS A 430 -6.55 -11.78 -26.02
CA LYS A 430 -6.57 -10.94 -27.22
C LYS A 430 -6.11 -11.74 -28.46
N CYS A 431 -5.08 -12.57 -28.33
CA CYS A 431 -4.61 -13.44 -29.42
C CYS A 431 -5.66 -14.49 -29.80
N MET A 432 -6.22 -15.21 -28.81
CA MET A 432 -7.28 -16.22 -29.07
C MET A 432 -8.51 -15.61 -29.75
N TYR A 433 -8.95 -14.44 -29.29
CA TYR A 433 -10.09 -13.75 -29.92
C TYR A 433 -9.79 -13.29 -31.35
N THR A 434 -8.54 -12.94 -31.66
CA THR A 434 -8.16 -12.55 -33.02
C THR A 434 -8.13 -13.75 -33.96
N LEU A 435 -7.67 -14.91 -33.47
CA LEU A 435 -7.64 -16.15 -34.23
C LEU A 435 -9.06 -16.65 -34.54
N SER A 436 -9.98 -16.58 -33.56
CA SER A 436 -11.38 -17.00 -33.73
C SER A 436 -12.19 -16.15 -34.71
N LEU A 437 -11.74 -14.95 -35.09
CA LEU A 437 -12.39 -14.11 -36.08
C LEU A 437 -11.85 -14.34 -37.49
N ASN A 438 -10.70 -14.98 -37.61
CA ASN A 438 -10.06 -15.28 -38.90
C ASN A 438 -10.30 -16.74 -39.36
N SER A 439 -10.88 -17.56 -38.45
CA SER A 439 -11.39 -18.91 -38.76
C SER A 439 -12.87 -18.86 -39.11
#